data_9657dc07f824920d21921bbb1ffe1001
#
_entry.id   9657dc07f824920d21921bbb1ffe1001
#
_cell.length_a   1.000
_cell.length_b   1.000
_cell.length_c   1.000
_cell.angle_alpha   90.00
_cell.angle_beta   90.00
_cell.angle_gamma   90.00
#
_symmetry.space_group_name_H-M   'P 1'
#
loop_
_entity.id
_entity.type
_entity.pdbx_description
1 polymer ?
#
loop_
_entity_poly.entity_id
_entity_poly.type
_entity_poly.pdbx_seq_one_letter_code
_entity_poly.pdbx_strand_id
1 'polypeptide(L)'
;YVLEVSDDKQLPKEERKRLQVEHAPHLSYGARLIKLGDRIANLRSVVSEPPAGWPAERQIRYFEWSRAVFKGLGPTNPPLEELFLREFDEGFRIVSARGGSSAVL
;
A
#
# COMPACT_ATOMS: atom_id res chain seq x y z
N TYR A 1 -19.88 0.46 -1.07
CA TYR A 1 -18.45 0.69 -0.86
C TYR A 1 -17.58 -0.16 -1.79
N VAL A 2 -18.06 -1.34 -2.13
CA VAL A 2 -17.29 -2.24 -2.99
C VAL A 2 -16.96 -1.58 -4.34
N LEU A 3 -17.92 -0.89 -4.92
CA LEU A 3 -17.71 -0.21 -6.19
C LEU A 3 -16.68 0.92 -6.09
N GLU A 4 -16.62 1.58 -4.94
CA GLU A 4 -15.70 2.69 -4.75
C GLU A 4 -14.24 2.23 -4.65
N VAL A 5 -14.00 1.01 -4.22
CA VAL A 5 -12.64 0.49 -4.04
C VAL A 5 -12.21 -0.46 -5.14
N SER A 6 -13.09 -0.74 -6.11
CA SER A 6 -12.79 -1.64 -7.22
C SER A 6 -11.96 -0.94 -8.30
N ASP A 7 -11.02 -1.68 -8.88
CA ASP A 7 -10.24 -1.19 -10.00
C ASP A 7 -10.93 -1.45 -11.31
N ASP A 8 -10.67 -0.60 -12.31
CA ASP A 8 -11.05 -0.88 -13.67
C ASP A 8 -9.97 -1.79 -14.27
N LYS A 9 -10.28 -3.06 -14.38
CA LYS A 9 -9.30 -4.07 -14.82
C LYS A 9 -8.94 -3.94 -16.30
N GLN A 10 -9.65 -3.12 -17.06
CA GLN A 10 -9.33 -2.90 -18.46
C GLN A 10 -8.16 -1.94 -18.65
N LEU A 11 -7.83 -1.18 -17.59
CA LEU A 11 -6.71 -0.25 -17.65
C LEU A 11 -5.38 -0.94 -17.34
N PRO A 12 -4.28 -0.44 -17.89
CA PRO A 12 -2.95 -0.94 -17.52
C PRO A 12 -2.71 -0.84 -16.02
N LYS A 13 -1.90 -1.75 -15.50
CA LYS A 13 -1.64 -1.81 -14.06
C LYS A 13 -1.12 -0.49 -13.49
N GLU A 14 -0.21 0.17 -14.19
CA GLU A 14 0.34 1.44 -13.73
C GLU A 14 -0.75 2.50 -13.65
N GLU A 15 -1.63 2.54 -14.61
CA GLU A 15 -2.74 3.49 -14.65
C GLU A 15 -3.70 3.23 -13.49
N ARG A 16 -3.99 1.95 -13.19
CA ARG A 16 -4.87 1.61 -12.08
C ARG A 16 -4.30 2.06 -10.75
N LYS A 17 -2.99 1.89 -10.56
CA LYS A 17 -2.32 2.33 -9.33
C LYS A 17 -2.37 3.84 -9.18
N ARG A 18 -2.15 4.56 -10.27
CA ARG A 18 -2.22 6.01 -10.26
C ARG A 18 -3.62 6.50 -9.89
N LEU A 19 -4.64 5.87 -10.48
CA LEU A 19 -6.02 6.25 -10.22
C LEU A 19 -6.41 5.97 -8.77
N GLN A 20 -5.90 4.90 -8.15
CA GLN A 20 -6.18 4.63 -6.76
C GLN A 20 -5.65 5.75 -5.86
N VAL A 21 -4.48 6.28 -6.15
CA VAL A 21 -3.93 7.39 -5.38
C VAL A 21 -4.77 8.65 -5.59
N GLU A 22 -5.12 8.95 -6.84
CA GLU A 22 -5.90 10.14 -7.17
C GLU A 22 -7.31 10.11 -6.58
N HIS A 23 -7.94 8.92 -6.56
CA HIS A 23 -9.32 8.81 -6.10
C HIS A 23 -9.44 8.64 -4.59
N ALA A 24 -8.34 8.33 -3.91
CA ALA A 24 -8.38 8.08 -2.46
C ALA A 24 -9.06 9.19 -1.66
N PRO A 25 -8.76 10.48 -1.89
CA PRO A 25 -9.40 11.54 -1.11
C PRO A 25 -10.88 11.73 -1.41
N HIS A 26 -11.39 11.12 -2.48
CA HIS A 26 -12.80 11.25 -2.89
C HIS A 26 -13.66 10.09 -2.44
N LEU A 27 -13.09 9.11 -1.74
CA LEU A 27 -13.84 7.96 -1.27
C LEU A 27 -14.70 8.33 -0.07
N SER A 28 -15.84 7.62 0.08
CA SER A 28 -16.65 7.75 1.27
C SER A 28 -15.87 7.26 2.50
N TYR A 29 -16.34 7.62 3.69
CA TYR A 29 -15.67 7.18 4.91
C TYR A 29 -15.57 5.67 5.01
N GLY A 30 -16.68 4.97 4.70
CA GLY A 30 -16.69 3.50 4.73
C GLY A 30 -15.69 2.89 3.74
N ALA A 31 -15.65 3.45 2.52
CA ALA A 31 -14.71 2.97 1.51
C ALA A 31 -13.26 3.23 1.93
N ARG A 32 -13.01 4.36 2.59
CA ARG A 32 -11.68 4.67 3.09
C ARG A 32 -11.22 3.69 4.17
N LEU A 33 -12.14 3.28 5.04
CA LEU A 33 -11.83 2.29 6.07
C LEU A 33 -11.47 0.95 5.45
N ILE A 34 -12.24 0.52 4.44
CA ILE A 34 -11.99 -0.74 3.73
C ILE A 34 -10.62 -0.68 3.05
N LYS A 35 -10.33 0.43 2.37
CA LYS A 35 -9.07 0.58 1.67
C LYS A 35 -7.89 0.58 2.64
N LEU A 36 -8.03 1.25 3.77
CA LEU A 36 -6.96 1.30 4.77
C LEU A 36 -6.67 -0.08 5.34
N GLY A 37 -7.73 -0.84 5.70
CA GLY A 37 -7.55 -2.22 6.18
C GLY A 37 -6.90 -3.10 5.13
N ASP A 38 -7.29 -2.93 3.87
CA ASP A 38 -6.71 -3.68 2.76
C ASP A 38 -5.21 -3.38 2.60
N ARG A 39 -4.83 -2.11 2.72
CA ARG A 39 -3.42 -1.74 2.62
C ARG A 39 -2.59 -2.34 3.74
N ILE A 40 -3.13 -2.33 4.97
CA ILE A 40 -2.44 -2.93 6.11
C ILE A 40 -2.22 -4.43 5.88
N ALA A 41 -3.27 -5.14 5.48
CA ALA A 41 -3.18 -6.58 5.21
C ALA A 41 -2.16 -6.89 4.11
N ASN A 42 -2.16 -6.08 3.06
CA ASN A 42 -1.25 -6.29 1.94
C ASN A 42 0.21 -6.01 2.31
N LEU A 43 0.47 -5.01 3.14
CA LEU A 43 1.83 -4.76 3.62
C LEU A 43 2.35 -5.95 4.42
N ARG A 44 1.51 -6.51 5.28
CA ARG A 44 1.89 -7.71 6.05
C ARG A 44 2.20 -8.88 5.13
N SER A 45 1.38 -9.08 4.11
CA SER A 45 1.58 -10.17 3.15
C SER A 45 2.89 -10.03 2.40
N VAL A 46 3.24 -8.82 1.98
CA VAL A 46 4.50 -8.60 1.25
C VAL A 46 5.70 -8.91 2.13
N VAL A 47 5.59 -8.64 3.43
CA VAL A 47 6.68 -8.93 4.36
C VAL A 47 6.81 -10.42 4.63
N SER A 48 5.69 -11.09 4.93
CA SER A 48 5.69 -12.49 5.34
C SER A 48 5.80 -13.46 4.16
N GLU A 49 5.07 -13.18 3.08
CA GLU A 49 5.04 -14.03 1.89
C GLU A 49 5.04 -13.16 0.64
N PRO A 50 6.21 -12.61 0.25
CA PRO A 50 6.26 -11.79 -0.96
C PRO A 50 5.75 -12.57 -2.17
N PRO A 51 5.00 -11.93 -3.06
CA PRO A 51 4.56 -12.62 -4.28
C PRO A 51 5.74 -13.20 -5.03
N ALA A 52 5.53 -14.38 -5.62
CA ALA A 52 6.57 -15.06 -6.37
C ALA A 52 7.12 -14.17 -7.47
N GLY A 53 8.43 -14.10 -7.58
CA GLY A 53 9.09 -13.31 -8.61
C GLY A 53 9.23 -11.82 -8.31
N TRP A 54 8.84 -11.38 -7.12
CA TRP A 54 9.00 -9.97 -6.75
C TRP A 54 10.38 -9.72 -6.15
N PRO A 55 11.25 -8.96 -6.83
CA PRO A 55 12.52 -8.57 -6.23
C PRO A 55 12.28 -7.54 -5.12
N ALA A 56 13.29 -7.35 -4.28
CA ALA A 56 13.18 -6.41 -3.16
C ALA A 56 12.81 -5.00 -3.62
N GLU A 57 13.36 -4.57 -4.74
CA GLU A 57 13.06 -3.25 -5.31
C GLU A 57 11.56 -3.07 -5.58
N ARG A 58 10.92 -4.11 -6.12
CA ARG A 58 9.49 -4.05 -6.37
C ARG A 58 8.69 -4.02 -5.08
N GLN A 59 9.16 -4.73 -4.05
CA GLN A 59 8.53 -4.70 -2.74
C GLN A 59 8.61 -3.29 -2.14
N ILE A 60 9.75 -2.64 -2.26
CA ILE A 60 9.94 -1.27 -1.78
C ILE A 60 8.99 -0.32 -2.50
N ARG A 61 8.89 -0.42 -3.82
CA ARG A 61 7.98 0.45 -4.59
C ARG A 61 6.53 0.23 -4.20
N TYR A 62 6.17 -1.01 -3.87
CA TYR A 62 4.81 -1.31 -3.42
C TYR A 62 4.50 -0.61 -2.10
N PHE A 63 5.47 -0.60 -1.18
CA PHE A 63 5.31 0.11 0.09
C PHE A 63 5.17 1.61 -0.14
N GLU A 64 5.98 2.18 -1.01
CA GLU A 64 5.91 3.61 -1.32
C GLU A 64 4.56 4.00 -1.93
N TRP A 65 4.06 3.17 -2.84
CA TRP A 65 2.75 3.39 -3.42
C TRP A 65 1.65 3.28 -2.36
N SER A 66 1.74 2.28 -1.49
CA SER A 66 0.76 2.10 -0.41
C SER A 66 0.72 3.32 0.51
N ARG A 67 1.88 3.91 0.78
CA ARG A 67 1.94 5.15 1.57
C ARG A 67 1.27 6.30 0.85
N ALA A 68 1.43 6.39 -0.45
CA ALA A 68 0.77 7.44 -1.23
C ALA A 68 -0.74 7.30 -1.15
N VAL A 69 -1.25 6.07 -1.26
CA VAL A 69 -2.69 5.81 -1.10
C VAL A 69 -3.14 6.20 0.31
N PHE A 70 -2.39 5.82 1.32
CA PHE A 70 -2.69 6.15 2.71
C PHE A 70 -2.80 7.67 2.92
N LYS A 71 -1.85 8.41 2.40
CA LYS A 71 -1.87 9.87 2.51
C LYS A 71 -3.07 10.46 1.80
N GLY A 72 -3.44 9.89 0.66
CA GLY A 72 -4.61 10.36 -0.09
C GLY A 72 -5.91 10.08 0.63
N LEU A 73 -5.97 9.02 1.45
CA LEU A 73 -7.18 8.72 2.21
C LEU A 73 -7.49 9.78 3.25
N GLY A 74 -6.45 10.43 3.78
CA GLY A 74 -6.64 11.44 4.80
C GLY A 74 -7.12 10.87 6.12
N PRO A 75 -7.65 11.71 7.03
CA PRO A 75 -8.11 11.24 8.33
C PRO A 75 -9.23 10.21 8.17
N THR A 76 -9.06 9.04 8.79
CA THR A 76 -10.06 7.98 8.80
C THR A 76 -10.30 7.50 10.21
N ASN A 77 -9.52 6.51 10.66
CA ASN A 77 -9.69 5.90 11.97
C ASN A 77 -8.32 5.91 12.67
N PRO A 78 -8.15 6.69 13.75
CA PRO A 78 -6.84 6.82 14.40
C PRO A 78 -6.15 5.50 14.75
N PRO A 79 -6.82 4.52 15.37
CA PRO A 79 -6.16 3.24 15.65
C PRO A 79 -5.67 2.52 14.39
N LEU A 80 -6.44 2.56 13.31
CA LEU A 80 -6.04 1.94 12.05
C LEU A 80 -4.91 2.72 11.38
N GLU A 81 -4.93 4.03 11.48
CA GLU A 81 -3.86 4.86 10.93
C GLU A 81 -2.54 4.58 11.64
N GLU A 82 -2.58 4.45 12.96
CA GLU A 82 -1.39 4.10 13.73
C GLU A 82 -0.88 2.71 13.37
N LEU A 83 -1.80 1.77 13.17
CA LEU A 83 -1.43 0.42 12.78
C LEU A 83 -0.77 0.42 11.41
N PHE A 84 -1.31 1.19 10.45
CA PHE A 84 -0.69 1.30 9.14
C PHE A 84 0.73 1.84 9.25
N LEU A 85 0.92 2.92 10.00
CA LEU A 85 2.23 3.53 10.15
C LEU A 85 3.23 2.57 10.78
N ARG A 86 2.80 1.81 11.78
CA ARG A 86 3.65 0.81 12.43
C ARG A 86 4.03 -0.30 11.47
N GLU A 87 3.04 -0.85 10.77
CA GLU A 87 3.30 -1.91 9.80
C GLU A 87 4.17 -1.41 8.65
N PHE A 88 3.96 -0.17 8.23
CA PHE A 88 4.78 0.43 7.20
C PHE A 88 6.23 0.56 7.66
N ASP A 89 6.46 1.14 8.84
CA ASP A 89 7.82 1.35 9.34
C ASP A 89 8.58 0.04 9.48
N GLU A 90 7.96 -0.95 10.12
CA GLU A 90 8.58 -2.26 10.33
C GLU A 90 8.80 -2.97 9.01
N GLY A 91 7.78 -3.00 8.16
CA GLY A 91 7.85 -3.70 6.89
C GLY A 91 8.80 -3.03 5.92
N PHE A 92 8.79 -1.72 5.86
CA PHE A 92 9.69 -0.97 4.98
C PHE A 92 11.14 -1.21 5.36
N ARG A 93 11.43 -1.27 6.64
CA ARG A 93 12.77 -1.61 7.12
C ARG A 93 13.20 -3.00 6.64
N ILE A 94 12.30 -3.96 6.72
CA ILE A 94 12.58 -5.34 6.31
C ILE A 94 12.80 -5.43 4.80
N VAL A 95 11.90 -4.86 4.00
CA VAL A 95 12.04 -4.95 2.54
C VAL A 95 13.23 -4.12 2.05
N SER A 96 13.53 -2.99 2.70
CA SER A 96 14.70 -2.20 2.37
C SER A 96 15.98 -2.99 2.65
N ALA A 97 16.02 -3.76 3.73
CA ALA A 97 17.17 -4.60 4.04
C ALA A 97 17.36 -5.69 3.00
N ARG A 98 16.28 -6.20 2.42
CA ARG A 98 16.37 -7.23 1.38
C ARG A 98 17.09 -6.76 0.13
N GLY A 99 16.88 -5.48 -0.24
CA GLY A 99 17.55 -4.89 -1.38
C GLY A 99 18.72 -4.01 -1.02
N GLY A 100 18.76 -3.51 0.21
CA GLY A 100 19.72 -2.52 0.65
C GLY A 100 21.13 -3.03 0.78
N SER A 101 21.30 -4.32 0.99
CA SER A 101 22.64 -4.88 1.12
C SER A 101 23.48 -4.67 -0.14
N SER A 102 22.83 -4.69 -1.31
CA SER A 102 23.54 -4.42 -2.54
C SER A 102 23.76 -2.91 -2.74
N ALA A 103 22.88 -2.09 -2.22
CA ALA A 103 23.01 -0.64 -2.33
C ALA A 103 24.10 -0.09 -1.39
N VAL A 104 24.31 -0.75 -0.27
CA VAL A 104 25.32 -0.32 0.71
C VAL A 104 26.72 -0.58 0.21
N LEU A 105 26.85 -1.52 -0.68
CA LEU A 105 28.14 -1.87 -1.22
C LEU A 105 28.54 -0.90 -2.33
#